data_670e0265810497bf155b341bd0a04213
#
_entry.id   670e0265810497bf155b341bd0a04213
#
_cell.length_a   1.000
_cell.length_b   1.000
_cell.length_c   1.000
_cell.angle_alpha   90.00
_cell.angle_beta   90.00
_cell.angle_gamma   90.00
#
_symmetry.space_group_name_H-M   'P 1'
#
loop_
_entity.id
_entity.type
_entity.pdbx_description
1 polymer ?
#
loop_
_entity_poly.entity_id
_entity_poly.type
_entity_poly.pdbx_seq_one_letter_code
_entity_poly.pdbx_strand_id
1 'polypeptide(L)'
;DALEALPGRKNMFTNSATKYARRVLERLGIEHQMEGVFDIVDAGYIPKPAPAVYDRFVEKYEIDPTRAVMVEDIVRNLAPAAVLGMKTVWVQTDRPWAEADREATNPDFTTDNLSKWLAEVVRQ
;
A
#
# COMPACT_ATOMS: atom_id res chain seq x y z
N ASP A 1 -1.27 13.95 13.43
CA ASP A 1 -1.14 12.66 12.77
C ASP A 1 -0.32 12.82 11.48
N ALA A 2 0.74 12.03 11.35
CA ALA A 2 1.66 12.11 10.21
C ALA A 2 0.96 11.74 8.88
N LEU A 3 0.02 10.79 8.90
CA LEU A 3 -0.74 10.41 7.72
C LEU A 3 -1.64 11.56 7.24
N GLU A 4 -2.27 12.27 8.17
CA GLU A 4 -3.11 13.43 7.86
C GLU A 4 -2.31 14.58 7.26
N ALA A 5 -1.10 14.80 7.77
CA ALA A 5 -0.21 15.87 7.31
C ALA A 5 0.42 15.57 5.94
N LEU A 6 0.44 14.30 5.52
CA LEU A 6 1.01 13.90 4.25
C LEU A 6 0.12 14.38 3.10
N PRO A 7 0.64 15.17 2.14
CA PRO A 7 -0.16 15.63 1.00
C PRO A 7 -0.48 14.49 0.04
N GLY A 8 -1.53 14.69 -0.75
CA GLY A 8 -1.93 13.75 -1.80
C GLY A 8 -3.07 12.84 -1.39
N ARG A 9 -3.57 12.10 -2.40
CA ARG A 9 -4.66 11.15 -2.21
C ARG A 9 -4.15 9.91 -1.49
N LYS A 10 -5.03 9.30 -0.68
CA LYS A 10 -4.71 8.10 0.09
C LYS A 10 -5.77 7.05 -0.19
N ASN A 11 -5.32 5.87 -0.60
CA ASN A 11 -6.20 4.75 -0.94
C ASN A 11 -5.69 3.49 -0.25
N MET A 12 -6.61 2.61 0.12
CA MET A 12 -6.27 1.30 0.65
C MET A 12 -6.43 0.26 -0.43
N PHE A 13 -5.40 -0.57 -0.61
CA PHE A 13 -5.38 -1.68 -1.55
C PHE A 13 -5.22 -2.97 -0.74
N THR A 14 -6.26 -3.78 -0.67
CA THR A 14 -6.30 -4.95 0.22
C THR A 14 -6.78 -6.21 -0.50
N ASN A 15 -6.28 -7.36 -0.08
CA ASN A 15 -6.77 -8.67 -0.52
C ASN A 15 -8.01 -9.13 0.28
N SER A 16 -8.46 -8.35 1.25
CA SER A 16 -9.64 -8.68 2.06
C SER A 16 -10.89 -7.98 1.52
N ALA A 17 -12.05 -8.28 2.11
CA ALA A 17 -13.30 -7.59 1.78
C ALA A 17 -13.35 -6.21 2.43
N THR A 18 -14.04 -5.26 1.78
CA THR A 18 -14.13 -3.87 2.24
C THR A 18 -14.59 -3.74 3.69
N LYS A 19 -15.56 -4.54 4.13
CA LYS A 19 -16.06 -4.43 5.51
C LYS A 19 -14.99 -4.70 6.56
N TYR A 20 -14.06 -5.61 6.29
CA TYR A 20 -12.95 -5.90 7.22
C TYR A 20 -11.90 -4.79 7.17
N ALA A 21 -11.58 -4.31 5.98
CA ALA A 21 -10.65 -3.19 5.81
C ALA A 21 -11.17 -1.94 6.53
N ARG A 22 -12.46 -1.62 6.37
CA ARG A 22 -13.06 -0.46 7.03
C ARG A 22 -13.05 -0.57 8.55
N ARG A 23 -13.27 -1.76 9.10
CA ARG A 23 -13.15 -1.97 10.55
C ARG A 23 -11.78 -1.64 11.08
N VAL A 24 -10.73 -2.03 10.36
CA VAL A 24 -9.35 -1.70 10.73
C VAL A 24 -9.13 -0.19 10.69
N LEU A 25 -9.57 0.45 9.60
CA LEU A 25 -9.43 1.89 9.43
C LEU A 25 -10.18 2.69 10.51
N GLU A 26 -11.40 2.25 10.86
CA GLU A 26 -12.20 2.85 11.93
C GLU A 26 -11.50 2.74 13.29
N ARG A 27 -10.95 1.56 13.61
CA ARG A 27 -10.22 1.33 14.85
C ARG A 27 -8.96 2.19 14.96
N LEU A 28 -8.30 2.41 13.84
CA LEU A 28 -7.13 3.28 13.78
C LEU A 28 -7.48 4.75 13.71
N GLY A 29 -8.76 5.09 13.50
CA GLY A 29 -9.24 6.48 13.41
C GLY A 29 -8.82 7.19 12.13
N ILE A 30 -8.53 6.45 11.07
CA ILE A 30 -8.03 7.01 9.80
C ILE A 30 -8.94 6.76 8.59
N GLU A 31 -10.13 6.19 8.80
CA GLU A 31 -11.06 5.89 7.70
C GLU A 31 -11.38 7.15 6.87
N HIS A 32 -11.60 8.27 7.54
CA HIS A 32 -11.93 9.54 6.90
C HIS A 32 -10.82 10.08 5.99
N GLN A 33 -9.59 9.58 6.13
CA GLN A 33 -8.45 10.01 5.32
C GLN A 33 -8.32 9.22 4.02
N MET A 34 -9.06 8.12 3.89
CA MET A 34 -8.99 7.25 2.70
C MET A 34 -10.00 7.71 1.66
N GLU A 35 -9.52 7.98 0.45
CA GLU A 35 -10.37 8.30 -0.69
C GLU A 35 -11.17 7.09 -1.13
N GLY A 36 -10.55 5.90 -1.08
CA GLY A 36 -11.22 4.67 -1.43
C GLY A 36 -10.52 3.43 -0.88
N VAL A 37 -11.27 2.32 -0.92
CA VAL A 37 -10.76 0.99 -0.58
C VAL A 37 -10.95 0.11 -1.81
N PHE A 38 -9.83 -0.36 -2.39
CA PHE A 38 -9.84 -1.32 -3.49
C PHE A 38 -9.67 -2.70 -2.86
N ASP A 39 -10.72 -3.50 -2.88
CA ASP A 39 -10.76 -4.79 -2.19
C ASP A 39 -10.67 -5.98 -3.15
N ILE A 40 -10.79 -7.17 -2.59
CA ILE A 40 -10.71 -8.41 -3.37
C ILE A 40 -11.84 -8.52 -4.42
N VAL A 41 -13.01 -7.93 -4.15
CA VAL A 41 -14.13 -7.93 -5.11
C VAL A 41 -13.80 -7.01 -6.29
N ASP A 42 -13.28 -5.81 -6.03
CA ASP A 42 -12.83 -4.87 -7.07
C ASP A 42 -11.77 -5.50 -7.97
N ALA A 43 -10.93 -6.35 -7.39
CA ALA A 43 -9.88 -7.09 -8.08
C ALA A 43 -10.39 -8.32 -8.84
N GLY A 44 -11.71 -8.58 -8.82
CA GLY A 44 -12.29 -9.78 -9.46
C GLY A 44 -11.86 -11.08 -8.78
N TYR A 45 -11.62 -11.02 -7.47
CA TYR A 45 -11.14 -12.14 -6.64
C TYR A 45 -9.74 -12.63 -7.01
N ILE A 46 -8.97 -11.81 -7.74
CA ILE A 46 -7.57 -12.10 -8.04
C ILE A 46 -6.71 -11.31 -7.05
N PRO A 47 -5.97 -11.98 -6.16
CA PRO A 47 -5.22 -11.27 -5.12
C PRO A 47 -3.89 -10.68 -5.62
N LYS A 48 -3.35 -9.73 -4.84
CA LYS A 48 -1.96 -9.33 -4.99
C LYS A 48 -1.08 -10.59 -4.77
N PRO A 49 0.03 -10.75 -5.44
CA PRO A 49 0.72 -9.78 -6.30
C PRO A 49 0.46 -9.95 -7.82
N ALA A 50 -0.69 -10.45 -8.23
CA ALA A 50 -1.00 -10.57 -9.66
C ALA A 50 -0.94 -9.19 -10.35
N PRO A 51 -0.10 -9.00 -11.39
CA PRO A 51 0.07 -7.67 -12.01
C PRO A 51 -1.23 -7.04 -12.52
N ALA A 52 -2.14 -7.85 -13.06
CA ALA A 52 -3.40 -7.36 -13.62
C ALA A 52 -4.25 -6.56 -12.61
N VAL A 53 -4.20 -6.90 -11.31
CA VAL A 53 -5.00 -6.19 -10.32
C VAL A 53 -4.43 -4.81 -10.00
N TYR A 54 -3.11 -4.63 -10.17
CA TYR A 54 -2.47 -3.32 -10.01
C TYR A 54 -2.89 -2.39 -11.15
N ASP A 55 -3.00 -2.90 -12.37
CA ASP A 55 -3.50 -2.15 -13.52
C ASP A 55 -4.95 -1.70 -13.27
N ARG A 56 -5.78 -2.57 -12.75
CA ARG A 56 -7.18 -2.25 -12.39
C ARG A 56 -7.27 -1.16 -11.33
N PHE A 57 -6.42 -1.25 -10.32
CA PHE A 57 -6.36 -0.27 -9.23
C PHE A 57 -5.96 1.12 -9.76
N VAL A 58 -4.90 1.17 -10.54
CA VAL A 58 -4.39 2.40 -11.15
C VAL A 58 -5.44 3.04 -12.05
N GLU A 59 -6.13 2.23 -12.88
CA GLU A 59 -7.18 2.70 -13.77
C GLU A 59 -8.40 3.25 -13.00
N LYS A 60 -8.86 2.51 -12.00
CA LYS A 60 -10.04 2.91 -11.21
C LYS A 60 -9.87 4.26 -10.54
N TYR A 61 -8.70 4.52 -9.97
CA TYR A 61 -8.44 5.75 -9.22
C TYR A 61 -7.67 6.79 -10.03
N GLU A 62 -7.46 6.54 -11.32
CA GLU A 62 -6.75 7.46 -12.21
C GLU A 62 -5.40 7.88 -11.62
N ILE A 63 -4.62 6.89 -11.18
CA ILE A 63 -3.32 7.10 -10.54
C ILE A 63 -2.24 7.21 -11.61
N ASP A 64 -1.36 8.21 -11.47
CA ASP A 64 -0.09 8.23 -12.20
C ASP A 64 0.94 7.46 -11.37
N PRO A 65 1.35 6.25 -11.80
CA PRO A 65 2.27 5.45 -11.00
C PRO A 65 3.59 6.13 -10.69
N THR A 66 4.08 6.97 -11.61
CA THR A 66 5.35 7.68 -11.43
C THR A 66 5.29 8.74 -10.33
N ARG A 67 4.09 9.07 -9.84
CA ARG A 67 3.85 10.04 -8.78
C ARG A 67 3.18 9.39 -7.57
N ALA A 68 3.25 8.08 -7.46
CA ALA A 68 2.59 7.31 -6.41
C ALA A 68 3.60 6.53 -5.58
N VAL A 69 3.21 6.25 -4.35
CA VAL A 69 3.98 5.43 -3.41
C VAL A 69 3.10 4.28 -2.95
N MET A 70 3.62 3.06 -3.03
CA MET A 70 2.98 1.87 -2.50
C MET A 70 3.66 1.49 -1.20
N VAL A 71 2.85 1.34 -0.14
CA VAL A 71 3.32 0.92 1.18
C VAL A 71 2.72 -0.46 1.47
N GLU A 72 3.55 -1.43 1.84
CA GLU A 72 3.13 -2.81 1.99
C GLU A 72 3.99 -3.55 3.02
N ASP A 73 3.39 -4.46 3.78
CA ASP A 73 4.10 -5.30 4.74
C ASP A 73 4.57 -6.63 4.15
N ILE A 74 3.95 -7.09 3.08
CA ILE A 74 4.37 -8.29 2.35
C ILE A 74 5.21 -7.82 1.16
N VAL A 75 6.52 -8.04 1.24
CA VAL A 75 7.46 -7.42 0.29
C VAL A 75 7.20 -7.80 -1.17
N ARG A 76 6.80 -9.04 -1.46
CA ARG A 76 6.50 -9.45 -2.85
C ARG A 76 5.36 -8.66 -3.49
N ASN A 77 4.46 -8.10 -2.67
CA ASN A 77 3.35 -7.29 -3.16
C ASN A 77 3.80 -5.92 -3.69
N LEU A 78 5.05 -5.55 -3.47
CA LEU A 78 5.62 -4.32 -4.00
C LEU A 78 6.16 -4.47 -5.43
N ALA A 79 6.47 -5.69 -5.86
CA ALA A 79 7.08 -5.93 -7.16
C ALA A 79 6.25 -5.40 -8.35
N PRO A 80 4.94 -5.68 -8.46
CA PRO A 80 4.16 -5.13 -9.57
C PRO A 80 4.03 -3.61 -9.53
N ALA A 81 4.00 -3.01 -8.33
CA ALA A 81 3.98 -1.56 -8.18
C ALA A 81 5.26 -0.92 -8.71
N ALA A 82 6.41 -1.54 -8.42
CA ALA A 82 7.71 -1.08 -8.92
C ALA A 82 7.78 -1.14 -10.45
N VAL A 83 7.24 -2.19 -11.05
CA VAL A 83 7.20 -2.34 -12.53
C VAL A 83 6.40 -1.20 -13.16
N LEU A 84 5.34 -0.73 -12.50
CA LEU A 84 4.53 0.38 -12.99
C LEU A 84 5.20 1.76 -12.80
N GLY A 85 6.28 1.83 -12.05
CA GLY A 85 7.00 3.07 -11.79
C GLY A 85 6.73 3.72 -10.43
N MET A 86 5.98 3.06 -9.55
CA MET A 86 5.75 3.56 -8.19
C MET A 86 7.01 3.46 -7.34
N LYS A 87 7.15 4.37 -6.39
CA LYS A 87 8.08 4.20 -5.27
C LYS A 87 7.50 3.18 -4.32
N THR A 88 8.36 2.38 -3.71
CA THR A 88 7.93 1.28 -2.85
C THR A 88 8.52 1.42 -1.45
N VAL A 89 7.66 1.18 -0.45
CA VAL A 89 8.04 1.21 0.96
C VAL A 89 7.63 -0.12 1.59
N TRP A 90 8.62 -0.85 2.09
CA TRP A 90 8.37 -2.09 2.80
C TRP A 90 8.34 -1.84 4.30
N VAL A 91 7.20 -2.15 4.92
CA VAL A 91 7.05 -2.11 6.37
C VAL A 91 7.37 -3.50 6.91
N GLN A 92 8.54 -3.67 7.49
CA GLN A 92 8.98 -4.95 8.03
C GLN A 92 8.17 -5.34 9.27
N THR A 93 7.81 -6.62 9.32
CA THR A 93 7.15 -7.23 10.46
C THR A 93 7.99 -8.44 10.91
N ASP A 94 7.60 -9.07 12.01
CA ASP A 94 8.26 -10.28 12.52
C ASP A 94 7.72 -11.57 11.87
N ARG A 95 6.94 -11.45 10.79
CA ARG A 95 6.33 -12.59 10.08
C ARG A 95 7.26 -13.08 8.97
N PRO A 96 7.81 -14.31 9.06
CA PRO A 96 8.77 -14.81 8.07
C PRO A 96 8.24 -14.86 6.65
N TRP A 97 6.95 -15.19 6.46
CA TRP A 97 6.35 -15.26 5.14
C TRP A 97 6.23 -13.90 4.43
N ALA A 98 6.26 -12.80 5.20
CA ALA A 98 6.21 -11.45 4.64
C ALA A 98 7.52 -11.06 3.94
N GLU A 99 8.62 -11.78 4.21
CA GLU A 99 9.95 -11.54 3.64
C GLU A 99 10.22 -12.36 2.37
N ALA A 100 9.29 -13.24 1.99
CA ALA A 100 9.45 -14.05 0.78
C ALA A 100 9.66 -13.15 -0.44
N ASP A 101 10.63 -13.50 -1.29
CA ASP A 101 11.02 -12.75 -2.49
C ASP A 101 11.63 -11.36 -2.22
N ARG A 102 12.12 -11.13 -1.02
CA ARG A 102 12.77 -9.87 -0.63
C ARG A 102 13.84 -9.42 -1.59
N GLU A 103 14.75 -10.35 -1.95
CA GLU A 103 15.88 -10.05 -2.82
C GLU A 103 15.45 -9.67 -4.24
N ALA A 104 14.39 -10.32 -4.73
CA ALA A 104 13.85 -10.07 -6.08
C ALA A 104 13.04 -8.77 -6.15
N THR A 105 12.50 -8.29 -5.03
CA THR A 105 11.62 -7.12 -5.00
C THR A 105 12.37 -5.80 -4.87
N ASN A 106 13.42 -5.75 -4.06
CA ASN A 106 14.30 -4.60 -3.87
C ASN A 106 13.53 -3.26 -3.63
N PRO A 107 12.86 -3.11 -2.47
CA PRO A 107 12.08 -1.90 -2.20
C PRO A 107 12.95 -0.64 -2.12
N ASP A 108 12.38 0.53 -2.49
CA ASP A 108 13.09 1.81 -2.44
C ASP A 108 13.37 2.23 -1.00
N PHE A 109 12.42 1.96 -0.08
CA PHE A 109 12.54 2.29 1.34
C PHE A 109 12.11 1.11 2.18
N THR A 110 12.69 0.98 3.36
CA THR A 110 12.35 -0.07 4.33
C THR A 110 12.27 0.54 5.71
N THR A 111 11.22 0.21 6.46
CA THR A 111 11.05 0.67 7.84
C THR A 111 10.38 -0.42 8.67
N ASP A 112 10.66 -0.44 9.96
CA ASP A 112 9.95 -1.29 10.92
C ASP A 112 8.90 -0.51 11.72
N ASN A 113 8.76 0.80 11.43
CA ASN A 113 7.80 1.67 12.11
C ASN A 113 7.29 2.73 11.12
N LEU A 114 6.13 2.45 10.51
CA LEU A 114 5.55 3.32 9.50
C LEU A 114 5.23 4.71 10.05
N SER A 115 4.68 4.81 11.25
CA SER A 115 4.33 6.10 11.86
C SER A 115 5.55 7.01 12.00
N LYS A 116 6.66 6.45 12.46
CA LYS A 116 7.92 7.17 12.61
C LYS A 116 8.47 7.61 11.25
N TRP A 117 8.46 6.70 10.28
CA TRP A 117 8.94 7.00 8.92
C TRP A 117 8.12 8.13 8.28
N LEU A 118 6.79 8.07 8.38
CA LEU A 118 5.90 9.13 7.87
C LEU A 118 6.17 10.47 8.54
N ALA A 119 6.38 10.48 9.85
CA ALA A 119 6.70 11.71 10.58
C ALA A 119 7.99 12.36 10.08
N GLU A 120 8.99 11.56 9.74
CA GLU A 120 10.25 12.05 9.19
C GLU A 120 10.05 12.62 7.77
N VAL A 121 9.28 11.94 6.93
CA VAL A 121 8.98 12.40 5.56
C VAL A 121 8.24 13.74 5.57
N VAL A 122 7.27 13.90 6.45
CA VAL A 122 6.44 15.11 6.55
C VAL A 122 7.26 16.33 7.00
N ARG A 123 8.33 16.11 7.74
CA ARG A 123 9.21 17.22 8.21
C ARG A 123 10.12 17.80 7.12
N GLN A 124 10.28 17.10 6.00
CA GLN A 124 11.19 17.53 4.93
C GLN A 124 10.60 18.60 4.02
#